data_9a2a9ae3dc3c236b5a069a454f7c4142
#
_entry.id   9a2a9ae3dc3c236b5a069a454f7c4142
#
_cell.length_a   1.000
_cell.length_b   1.000
_cell.length_c   1.000
_cell.angle_alpha   90.00
_cell.angle_beta   90.00
_cell.angle_gamma   90.00
#
_symmetry.space_group_name_H-M   'P 1'
#
loop_
_entity.id
_entity.type
_entity.pdbx_description
1 polymer ?
#
loop_
_entity_poly.entity_id
_entity_poly.type
_entity_poly.pdbx_seq_one_letter_code
_entity_poly.pdbx_strand_id
1 'polypeptide(L)'
;MKKSARNISLRALMIIAMLSMWQACTISYKFNGAALDYNVYKTISVSEFPIRAALVYPPLQQTFENQLLDYIARNTRLQVNDGASDLQIEGEITGYNLSPQAVTEDAYASRTRLTITVRVKYTDNRQESNNIDQTFSAYRDFDSSEMLTDVQDELCMQISKELVDLIFNATLGNW
;
A
#
# COMPACT_ATOMS: atom_id res chain seq x y z
N MET A 1 -38.32 -56.16 22.02
CA MET A 1 -37.08 -55.59 22.39
C MET A 1 -36.13 -55.15 21.21
N LYS A 2 -36.32 -55.62 19.97
CA LYS A 2 -35.45 -55.23 18.82
C LYS A 2 -35.66 -53.80 18.24
N LYS A 3 -36.84 -53.19 18.41
CA LYS A 3 -37.13 -51.85 17.84
C LYS A 3 -36.48 -50.70 18.64
N SER A 4 -36.30 -50.86 19.96
CA SER A 4 -35.69 -49.84 20.82
C SER A 4 -34.18 -49.67 20.54
N ALA A 5 -33.45 -50.77 20.36
CA ALA A 5 -32.01 -50.76 20.08
C ALA A 5 -31.67 -50.06 18.73
N ARG A 6 -32.53 -50.25 17.70
CA ARG A 6 -32.37 -49.61 16.37
C ARG A 6 -32.56 -48.11 16.42
N ASN A 7 -33.47 -47.62 17.26
CA ASN A 7 -33.70 -46.18 17.42
C ASN A 7 -32.58 -45.50 18.23
N ILE A 8 -31.95 -46.20 19.14
CA ILE A 8 -30.82 -45.72 19.92
C ILE A 8 -29.57 -45.62 19.02
N SER A 9 -29.33 -46.65 18.17
CA SER A 9 -28.22 -46.60 17.22
C SER A 9 -28.35 -45.47 16.16
N LEU A 10 -29.61 -45.25 15.70
CA LEU A 10 -29.88 -44.18 14.74
C LEU A 10 -29.67 -42.77 15.33
N ARG A 11 -30.02 -42.58 16.60
CA ARG A 11 -29.80 -41.30 17.33
C ARG A 11 -28.32 -41.10 17.62
N ALA A 12 -27.59 -42.14 17.97
CA ALA A 12 -26.12 -42.04 18.17
C ALA A 12 -25.41 -41.69 16.86
N LEU A 13 -25.83 -42.26 15.73
CA LEU A 13 -25.29 -41.95 14.40
C LEU A 13 -25.53 -40.48 14.00
N MET A 14 -26.71 -39.95 14.32
CA MET A 14 -27.06 -38.57 14.04
C MET A 14 -26.26 -37.58 14.89
N ILE A 15 -25.97 -37.92 16.15
CA ILE A 15 -25.16 -37.09 17.05
C ILE A 15 -23.70 -37.07 16.58
N ILE A 16 -23.15 -38.21 16.14
CA ILE A 16 -21.81 -38.30 15.59
C ILE A 16 -21.68 -37.49 14.28
N ALA A 17 -22.69 -37.55 13.42
CA ALA A 17 -22.72 -36.75 12.19
C ALA A 17 -22.80 -35.22 12.48
N MET A 18 -23.54 -34.84 13.53
CA MET A 18 -23.61 -33.44 13.95
C MET A 18 -22.32 -32.92 14.56
N LEU A 19 -21.58 -33.75 15.32
CA LEU A 19 -20.28 -33.38 15.88
C LEU A 19 -19.17 -33.25 14.81
N SER A 20 -19.27 -34.01 13.70
CA SER A 20 -18.30 -33.93 12.60
C SER A 20 -18.40 -32.64 11.74
N MET A 21 -19.55 -31.95 11.79
CA MET A 21 -19.77 -30.70 11.06
C MET A 21 -19.09 -29.46 11.73
N TRP A 22 -18.58 -29.58 12.95
CA TRP A 22 -17.92 -28.47 13.66
C TRP A 22 -16.43 -28.35 13.37
N GLN A 23 -15.87 -29.24 12.56
CA GLN A 23 -14.43 -29.23 12.21
C GLN A 23 -14.08 -28.41 10.97
N ALA A 24 -15.05 -27.77 10.31
CA ALA A 24 -14.88 -27.19 8.99
C ALA A 24 -14.88 -25.67 8.97
N CYS A 25 -14.05 -25.01 9.77
CA CYS A 25 -13.65 -23.63 9.52
C CYS A 25 -12.39 -23.27 10.32
N THR A 26 -11.25 -23.83 9.97
CA THR A 26 -9.98 -23.15 10.23
C THR A 26 -9.79 -22.15 9.10
N ILE A 27 -10.34 -20.94 9.28
CA ILE A 27 -9.89 -19.79 8.48
C ILE A 27 -8.47 -19.51 8.94
N SER A 28 -7.51 -20.08 8.23
CA SER A 28 -6.11 -19.68 8.35
C SER A 28 -6.01 -18.29 7.73
N TYR A 29 -6.18 -17.24 8.52
CA TYR A 29 -5.62 -15.95 8.22
C TYR A 29 -4.10 -16.14 8.25
N LYS A 30 -3.52 -16.44 7.12
CA LYS A 30 -2.12 -16.12 6.90
C LYS A 30 -2.05 -14.59 6.89
N PHE A 31 -1.80 -14.00 8.05
CA PHE A 31 -1.08 -12.74 8.11
C PHE A 31 0.28 -13.06 7.50
N ASN A 32 0.40 -12.86 6.21
CA ASN A 32 1.70 -12.80 5.53
C ASN A 32 2.36 -11.46 5.86
N GLY A 33 2.39 -11.09 7.12
CA GLY A 33 3.32 -10.14 7.68
C GLY A 33 4.54 -10.92 8.15
N ALA A 34 5.16 -11.66 7.26
CA ALA A 34 6.52 -12.09 7.52
C ALA A 34 7.35 -10.81 7.55
N ALA A 35 7.81 -10.40 8.72
CA ALA A 35 8.72 -9.29 8.85
C ALA A 35 9.95 -9.59 7.99
N LEU A 36 10.42 -8.59 7.24
CA LEU A 36 11.63 -8.67 6.44
C LEU A 36 12.74 -9.33 7.26
N ASP A 37 13.35 -10.42 6.74
CA ASP A 37 14.42 -11.10 7.47
C ASP A 37 15.70 -10.24 7.43
N TYR A 38 15.93 -9.48 8.47
CA TYR A 38 17.10 -8.60 8.62
C TYR A 38 18.45 -9.34 8.75
N ASN A 39 18.46 -10.69 8.81
CA ASN A 39 19.69 -11.45 8.67
C ASN A 39 20.10 -11.59 7.20
N VAL A 40 19.13 -11.56 6.30
CA VAL A 40 19.30 -11.69 4.84
C VAL A 40 19.36 -10.31 4.19
N TYR A 41 18.42 -9.41 4.53
CA TYR A 41 18.26 -8.08 3.95
C TYR A 41 18.79 -7.02 4.91
N LYS A 42 19.86 -6.34 4.51
CA LYS A 42 20.55 -5.34 5.34
C LYS A 42 20.54 -3.95 4.73
N THR A 43 20.52 -3.89 3.41
CA THR A 43 20.71 -2.65 2.67
C THR A 43 19.59 -2.40 1.67
N ILE A 44 19.25 -1.13 1.48
CA ILE A 44 18.32 -0.65 0.47
C ILE A 44 18.88 0.57 -0.23
N SER A 45 18.71 0.65 -1.55
CA SER A 45 18.95 1.88 -2.30
C SER A 45 17.63 2.46 -2.78
N VAL A 46 17.53 3.79 -2.70
CA VAL A 46 16.39 4.56 -3.22
C VAL A 46 16.96 5.55 -4.23
N SER A 47 16.57 5.38 -5.49
CA SER A 47 16.98 6.30 -6.56
C SER A 47 16.11 7.56 -6.54
N GLU A 48 16.57 8.60 -7.25
CA GLU A 48 15.78 9.80 -7.48
C GLU A 48 14.46 9.47 -8.21
N PHE A 49 13.40 10.25 -7.92
CA PHE A 49 12.08 10.16 -8.54
C PHE A 49 11.82 11.37 -9.45
N PRO A 50 12.39 11.42 -10.64
CA PRO A 50 12.22 12.55 -11.54
C PRO A 50 10.75 12.78 -11.90
N ILE A 51 10.35 14.05 -12.02
CA ILE A 51 9.01 14.42 -12.46
C ILE A 51 8.95 14.30 -13.98
N ARG A 52 8.09 13.41 -14.48
CA ARG A 52 7.75 13.19 -15.88
C ARG A 52 6.31 13.60 -16.22
N ALA A 53 5.62 14.20 -15.28
CA ALA A 53 4.27 14.73 -15.47
C ALA A 53 4.26 15.93 -16.41
N ALA A 54 3.13 16.16 -17.08
CA ALA A 54 2.96 17.32 -17.98
C ALA A 54 3.02 18.65 -17.22
N LEU A 55 2.49 18.67 -15.98
CA LEU A 55 2.66 19.81 -15.07
C LEU A 55 3.77 19.46 -14.08
N VAL A 56 4.67 20.42 -13.85
CA VAL A 56 5.84 20.22 -13.00
C VAL A 56 5.77 21.14 -11.81
N TYR A 57 5.85 20.56 -10.63
CA TYR A 57 6.05 21.27 -9.37
C TYR A 57 7.33 20.74 -8.70
N PRO A 58 8.48 21.44 -8.89
CA PRO A 58 9.78 20.92 -8.49
C PRO A 58 9.91 20.53 -7.01
N PRO A 59 9.32 21.25 -6.03
CA PRO A 59 9.40 20.86 -4.62
C PRO A 59 8.77 19.50 -4.30
N LEU A 60 7.84 19.00 -5.14
CA LEU A 60 7.19 17.71 -4.94
C LEU A 60 8.19 16.54 -4.93
N GLN A 61 9.19 16.56 -5.84
CA GLN A 61 10.19 15.50 -5.91
C GLN A 61 10.90 15.35 -4.56
N GLN A 62 11.48 16.43 -4.06
CA GLN A 62 12.22 16.40 -2.80
C GLN A 62 11.31 16.05 -1.61
N THR A 63 10.07 16.56 -1.59
CA THR A 63 9.09 16.26 -0.54
C THR A 63 8.78 14.76 -0.50
N PHE A 64 8.54 14.17 -1.67
CA PHE A 64 8.24 12.73 -1.78
C PHE A 64 9.45 11.87 -1.40
N GLU A 65 10.62 12.15 -1.95
CA GLU A 65 11.87 11.40 -1.68
C GLU A 65 12.23 11.44 -0.19
N ASN A 66 12.18 12.62 0.43
CA ASN A 66 12.45 12.77 1.86
C ASN A 66 11.47 11.97 2.72
N GLN A 67 10.18 11.97 2.38
CA GLN A 67 9.17 11.21 3.11
C GLN A 67 9.37 9.70 2.94
N LEU A 68 9.72 9.24 1.74
CA LEU A 68 9.98 7.83 1.47
C LEU A 68 11.19 7.32 2.28
N LEU A 69 12.30 8.07 2.24
CA LEU A 69 13.50 7.75 3.01
C LEU A 69 13.24 7.75 4.52
N ASP A 70 12.56 8.78 5.02
CA ASP A 70 12.17 8.89 6.43
C ASP A 70 11.28 7.72 6.87
N TYR A 71 10.33 7.33 6.02
CA TYR A 71 9.41 6.24 6.33
C TYR A 71 10.14 4.90 6.39
N ILE A 72 11.02 4.62 5.43
CA ILE A 72 11.87 3.42 5.42
C ILE A 72 12.75 3.38 6.68
N ALA A 73 13.42 4.49 7.02
CA ALA A 73 14.31 4.57 8.17
C ALA A 73 13.59 4.35 9.52
N ARG A 74 12.33 4.78 9.63
CA ARG A 74 11.53 4.63 10.86
C ARG A 74 10.90 3.25 10.99
N ASN A 75 10.55 2.61 9.88
CA ASN A 75 9.76 1.38 9.89
C ASN A 75 10.59 0.13 9.58
N THR A 76 11.87 0.28 9.22
CA THR A 76 12.76 -0.84 8.94
C THR A 76 14.10 -0.69 9.67
N ARG A 77 14.92 -1.76 9.65
CA ARG A 77 16.31 -1.75 10.10
C ARG A 77 17.29 -1.72 8.93
N LEU A 78 16.79 -1.45 7.72
CA LEU A 78 17.62 -1.39 6.52
C LEU A 78 18.53 -0.17 6.56
N GLN A 79 19.76 -0.34 6.11
CA GLN A 79 20.68 0.75 5.89
C GLN A 79 20.50 1.28 4.47
N VAL A 80 20.19 2.57 4.35
CA VAL A 80 20.13 3.22 3.04
C VAL A 80 21.55 3.46 2.53
N ASN A 81 21.82 3.06 1.30
CA ASN A 81 23.08 3.34 0.61
C ASN A 81 22.84 3.71 -0.87
N ASP A 82 23.84 4.33 -1.50
CA ASP A 82 23.77 4.80 -2.90
C ASP A 82 24.35 3.80 -3.91
N GLY A 83 24.60 2.56 -3.49
CA GLY A 83 25.27 1.57 -4.32
C GLY A 83 24.51 0.26 -4.45
N ALA A 84 25.26 -0.81 -4.76
CA ALA A 84 24.70 -2.14 -4.78
C ALA A 84 24.13 -2.49 -3.41
N SER A 85 22.84 -2.83 -3.38
CA SER A 85 22.06 -3.13 -2.18
C SER A 85 21.24 -4.41 -2.35
N ASP A 86 20.77 -4.95 -1.23
CA ASP A 86 19.92 -6.13 -1.27
C ASP A 86 18.58 -5.83 -1.91
N LEU A 87 18.05 -4.62 -1.63
CA LEU A 87 16.78 -4.12 -2.13
C LEU A 87 16.97 -2.78 -2.86
N GLN A 88 16.20 -2.53 -3.89
CA GLN A 88 16.25 -1.28 -4.65
C GLN A 88 14.85 -0.77 -4.92
N ILE A 89 14.65 0.54 -4.72
CA ILE A 89 13.44 1.26 -5.10
C ILE A 89 13.84 2.36 -6.07
N GLU A 90 13.28 2.33 -7.26
CA GLU A 90 13.42 3.36 -8.28
C GLU A 90 12.06 3.71 -8.86
N GLY A 91 11.92 4.89 -9.43
CA GLY A 91 10.64 5.26 -10.03
C GLY A 91 10.63 6.66 -10.61
N GLU A 92 9.44 7.11 -10.93
CA GLU A 92 9.21 8.42 -11.52
C GLU A 92 7.82 8.96 -11.14
N ILE A 93 7.69 10.26 -11.00
CA ILE A 93 6.41 10.93 -10.80
C ILE A 93 5.80 11.18 -12.19
N THR A 94 4.80 10.35 -12.55
CA THR A 94 4.22 10.34 -13.90
C THR A 94 2.97 11.21 -14.02
N GLY A 95 2.35 11.61 -12.91
CA GLY A 95 1.14 12.40 -12.92
C GLY A 95 1.11 13.48 -11.84
N TYR A 96 0.69 14.67 -12.25
CA TYR A 96 0.33 15.80 -11.40
C TYR A 96 -0.86 16.50 -12.06
N ASN A 97 -2.08 16.13 -11.65
CA ASN A 97 -3.28 16.48 -12.38
C ASN A 97 -4.32 17.16 -11.49
N LEU A 98 -4.91 18.21 -12.01
CA LEU A 98 -6.04 18.91 -11.41
C LEU A 98 -7.32 18.52 -12.13
N SER A 99 -8.37 18.19 -11.39
CA SER A 99 -9.68 17.89 -11.95
C SER A 99 -10.79 18.52 -11.10
N PRO A 100 -11.72 19.28 -11.71
CA PRO A 100 -12.92 19.75 -11.03
C PRO A 100 -13.75 18.56 -10.57
N GLN A 101 -14.27 18.62 -9.34
CA GLN A 101 -15.19 17.63 -8.83
C GLN A 101 -16.62 18.12 -8.98
N ALA A 102 -17.51 17.23 -9.44
CA ALA A 102 -18.92 17.56 -9.60
C ALA A 102 -19.53 17.90 -8.23
N VAL A 103 -20.31 18.96 -8.19
CA VAL A 103 -21.13 19.34 -7.03
C VAL A 103 -22.32 18.40 -7.00
N THR A 104 -22.50 17.64 -5.93
CA THR A 104 -23.77 16.94 -5.67
C THR A 104 -24.80 17.95 -5.18
N GLU A 105 -26.10 17.68 -5.37
CA GLU A 105 -27.20 18.62 -5.07
C GLU A 105 -27.16 19.17 -3.63
N ASP A 106 -26.49 18.51 -2.70
CA ASP A 106 -26.33 18.91 -1.31
C ASP A 106 -24.98 19.61 -0.99
N ALA A 107 -24.08 19.79 -1.96
CA ALA A 107 -22.76 20.39 -1.73
C ALA A 107 -22.73 21.85 -2.19
N TYR A 108 -22.72 22.77 -1.24
CA TYR A 108 -22.66 24.22 -1.48
C TYR A 108 -21.29 24.74 -1.96
N ALA A 109 -20.25 23.91 -1.99
CA ALA A 109 -18.91 24.30 -2.41
C ALA A 109 -18.38 23.41 -3.53
N SER A 110 -17.90 24.03 -4.61
CA SER A 110 -17.18 23.31 -5.66
C SER A 110 -15.78 22.92 -5.15
N ARG A 111 -15.34 21.72 -5.49
CA ARG A 111 -14.02 21.22 -5.10
C ARG A 111 -13.15 20.94 -6.33
N THR A 112 -11.87 21.13 -6.16
CA THR A 112 -10.86 20.73 -7.14
C THR A 112 -10.02 19.61 -6.53
N ARG A 113 -9.74 18.56 -7.30
CA ARG A 113 -8.93 17.45 -6.90
C ARG A 113 -7.53 17.58 -7.49
N LEU A 114 -6.52 17.52 -6.63
CA LEU A 114 -5.14 17.30 -7.04
C LEU A 114 -4.83 15.80 -6.91
N THR A 115 -4.43 15.18 -8.01
CA THR A 115 -3.99 13.77 -8.05
C THR A 115 -2.52 13.71 -8.41
N ILE A 116 -1.74 12.97 -7.63
CA ILE A 116 -0.34 12.65 -7.92
C ILE A 116 -0.23 11.17 -8.20
N THR A 117 0.54 10.82 -9.23
CA THR A 117 0.75 9.43 -9.68
C THR A 117 2.24 9.17 -9.75
N VAL A 118 2.68 8.06 -9.18
CA VAL A 118 4.07 7.62 -9.13
C VAL A 118 4.15 6.19 -9.65
N ARG A 119 5.02 5.94 -10.61
CA ARG A 119 5.42 4.59 -11.01
C ARG A 119 6.63 4.18 -10.21
N VAL A 120 6.57 3.00 -9.63
CA VAL A 120 7.63 2.45 -8.77
C VAL A 120 8.04 1.09 -9.29
N LYS A 121 9.34 0.90 -9.39
CA LYS A 121 9.96 -0.40 -9.63
C LYS A 121 10.76 -0.77 -8.39
N TYR A 122 10.36 -1.86 -7.76
CA TYR A 122 11.06 -2.47 -6.65
C TYR A 122 11.78 -3.72 -7.13
N THR A 123 13.05 -3.84 -6.78
CA THR A 123 13.89 -4.97 -7.15
C THR A 123 14.47 -5.60 -5.89
N ASP A 124 14.21 -6.88 -5.74
CA ASP A 124 14.82 -7.73 -4.73
C ASP A 124 15.97 -8.51 -5.38
N ASN A 125 17.20 -8.13 -5.07
CA ASN A 125 18.41 -8.75 -5.62
C ASN A 125 18.71 -10.14 -5.07
N ARG A 126 17.93 -10.59 -4.07
CA ARG A 126 18.01 -11.94 -3.48
C ARG A 126 16.94 -12.88 -3.99
N GLN A 127 15.75 -12.35 -4.29
CA GLN A 127 14.59 -13.12 -4.71
C GLN A 127 13.78 -12.39 -5.78
N GLU A 128 14.08 -12.63 -7.03
CA GLU A 128 13.45 -11.96 -8.19
C GLU A 128 11.93 -12.08 -8.24
N SER A 129 11.33 -13.11 -7.62
CA SER A 129 9.88 -13.27 -7.56
C SER A 129 9.17 -12.17 -6.77
N ASN A 130 9.90 -11.38 -5.98
CA ASN A 130 9.39 -10.27 -5.20
C ASN A 130 9.43 -8.93 -5.96
N ASN A 131 9.99 -8.92 -7.17
CA ASN A 131 10.10 -7.71 -7.98
C ASN A 131 8.71 -7.18 -8.34
N ILE A 132 8.55 -5.85 -8.23
CA ILE A 132 7.29 -5.15 -8.53
C ILE A 132 7.58 -4.00 -9.48
N ASP A 133 6.73 -3.83 -10.49
CA ASP A 133 6.65 -2.62 -11.32
C ASP A 133 5.19 -2.20 -11.34
N GLN A 134 4.86 -1.19 -10.55
CA GLN A 134 3.48 -0.79 -10.29
C GLN A 134 3.33 0.73 -10.22
N THR A 135 2.14 1.20 -10.58
CA THR A 135 1.75 2.61 -10.47
C THR A 135 0.84 2.82 -9.27
N PHE A 136 1.16 3.83 -8.48
CA PHE A 136 0.40 4.26 -7.32
C PHE A 136 -0.17 5.65 -7.56
N SER A 137 -1.38 5.90 -7.08
CA SER A 137 -2.04 7.19 -7.18
C SER A 137 -2.70 7.54 -5.85
N ALA A 138 -2.56 8.80 -5.44
CA ALA A 138 -3.30 9.35 -4.31
C ALA A 138 -3.75 10.78 -4.63
N TYR A 139 -4.74 11.28 -3.90
CA TYR A 139 -5.32 12.58 -4.17
C TYR A 139 -5.75 13.31 -2.90
N ARG A 140 -5.91 14.64 -3.05
CA ARG A 140 -6.61 15.49 -2.08
C ARG A 140 -7.52 16.47 -2.81
N ASP A 141 -8.64 16.73 -2.16
CA ASP A 141 -9.61 17.73 -2.64
C ASP A 141 -9.45 19.01 -1.82
N PHE A 142 -9.43 20.14 -2.51
CA PHE A 142 -9.39 21.47 -1.91
C PHE A 142 -10.52 22.35 -2.44
N ASP A 143 -10.82 23.45 -1.78
CA ASP A 143 -11.88 24.38 -2.19
C ASP A 143 -11.50 25.06 -3.51
N SER A 144 -12.41 25.08 -4.50
CA SER A 144 -12.12 25.69 -5.79
C SER A 144 -12.00 27.23 -5.74
N SER A 145 -12.35 27.85 -4.62
CA SER A 145 -12.14 29.27 -4.38
C SER A 145 -10.71 29.59 -3.93
N GLU A 146 -9.96 28.59 -3.46
CA GLU A 146 -8.56 28.72 -3.07
C GLU A 146 -7.63 28.67 -4.29
N MET A 147 -6.58 29.46 -4.28
CA MET A 147 -5.54 29.35 -5.30
C MET A 147 -4.66 28.13 -5.01
N LEU A 148 -4.41 27.33 -6.04
CA LEU A 148 -3.56 26.15 -5.88
C LEU A 148 -2.19 26.50 -5.23
N THR A 149 -1.61 27.62 -5.60
CA THR A 149 -0.31 28.11 -5.09
C THR A 149 -0.29 28.24 -3.56
N ASP A 150 -1.42 28.49 -2.93
CA ASP A 150 -1.53 28.74 -1.50
C ASP A 150 -1.62 27.44 -0.70
N VAL A 151 -2.15 26.40 -1.31
CA VAL A 151 -2.42 25.09 -0.66
C VAL A 151 -1.54 23.97 -1.19
N GLN A 152 -0.78 24.22 -2.25
CA GLN A 152 -0.05 23.23 -3.02
C GLN A 152 0.97 22.45 -2.19
N ASP A 153 1.75 23.13 -1.34
CA ASP A 153 2.76 22.50 -0.48
C ASP A 153 2.14 21.49 0.47
N GLU A 154 1.06 21.89 1.16
CA GLU A 154 0.36 21.05 2.11
C GLU A 154 -0.31 19.85 1.41
N LEU A 155 -0.95 20.08 0.26
CA LEU A 155 -1.55 19.00 -0.53
C LEU A 155 -0.50 17.99 -1.00
N CYS A 156 0.64 18.46 -1.51
CA CYS A 156 1.74 17.61 -1.94
C CYS A 156 2.31 16.80 -0.78
N MET A 157 2.46 17.41 0.38
CA MET A 157 2.93 16.72 1.59
C MET A 157 1.97 15.59 2.02
N GLN A 158 0.67 15.87 2.05
CA GLN A 158 -0.34 14.90 2.45
C GLN A 158 -0.49 13.76 1.44
N ILE A 159 -0.46 14.06 0.14
CA ILE A 159 -0.54 13.07 -0.93
C ILE A 159 0.72 12.20 -0.95
N SER A 160 1.90 12.80 -0.79
CA SER A 160 3.17 12.07 -0.73
C SER A 160 3.19 11.08 0.44
N LYS A 161 2.68 11.48 1.60
CA LYS A 161 2.57 10.58 2.76
C LYS A 161 1.72 9.35 2.47
N GLU A 162 0.58 9.53 1.80
CA GLU A 162 -0.29 8.41 1.42
C GLU A 162 0.36 7.51 0.36
N LEU A 163 1.01 8.12 -0.65
CA LEU A 163 1.75 7.36 -1.66
C LEU A 163 2.88 6.53 -1.05
N VAL A 164 3.63 7.10 -0.12
CA VAL A 164 4.70 6.40 0.61
C VAL A 164 4.16 5.21 1.40
N ASP A 165 3.02 5.37 2.07
CA ASP A 165 2.34 4.28 2.78
C ASP A 165 1.93 3.14 1.82
N LEU A 166 1.33 3.48 0.67
CA LEU A 166 0.93 2.50 -0.34
C LEU A 166 2.13 1.76 -0.92
N ILE A 167 3.20 2.48 -1.25
CA ILE A 167 4.44 1.92 -1.80
C ILE A 167 5.11 1.00 -0.79
N PHE A 168 5.26 1.46 0.45
CA PHE A 168 5.87 0.67 1.52
C PHE A 168 5.11 -0.65 1.74
N ASN A 169 3.79 -0.59 1.84
CA ASN A 169 2.96 -1.77 2.02
C ASN A 169 3.04 -2.74 0.84
N ALA A 170 3.16 -2.24 -0.38
CA ALA A 170 3.28 -3.08 -1.57
C ALA A 170 4.69 -3.70 -1.74
N THR A 171 5.74 -3.07 -1.20
CA THR A 171 7.14 -3.47 -1.38
C THR A 171 7.72 -4.12 -0.12
N LEU A 172 7.84 -3.37 0.96
CA LEU A 172 8.51 -3.76 2.20
C LEU A 172 7.56 -4.32 3.28
N GLY A 173 6.26 -4.10 3.13
CA GLY A 173 5.24 -4.51 4.10
C GLY A 173 4.62 -5.90 3.84
N ASN A 174 4.85 -6.52 2.70
CA ASN A 174 4.19 -7.76 2.25
C ASN A 174 5.11 -9.00 2.30
N TRP A 175 6.00 -9.08 3.26
CA TRP A 175 6.90 -10.22 3.44
C TRP A 175 6.27 -11.34 4.27
#